data_cec95ff4747d8cf33346712bab5e6aa8
#
_entry.id   cec95ff4747d8cf33346712bab5e6aa8
#
_cell.length_a   1.000
_cell.length_b   1.000
_cell.length_c   1.000
_cell.angle_alpha   90.00
_cell.angle_beta   90.00
_cell.angle_gamma   90.00
#
_symmetry.space_group_name_H-M   'P 1'
#
loop_
_entity.id
_entity.type
_entity.pdbx_description
1 polymer ?
#
loop_
_entity_poly.entity_id
_entity_poly.type
_entity_poly.pdbx_seq_one_letter_code
_entity_poly.pdbx_strand_id
1 'polypeptide(L)'
;EPYRRQRQMCIRDRGVCITLAGIAVIGYAGSLRSRLLSDEERRAAVKDFALTKGLLVALLAGAMSACFSLGLESGAAIQAAAVAAGVKELFALNPVILLVTLGGFATNAAYCIFCNVKNRTGRDYFSVPAGVWVNNVLFCALAGVLWYSQFFGLGMGKSFFAEAPLMLAFSWSILMSLNVLFSNLWGILLHEWRGVDRRTAAVLVTGLLILIFSTVYPQLVK
;
A
#
# COMPACT_ATOMS: atom_id res chain seq x y z
N GLU A 1 -16.29 25.86 -18.38
CA GLU A 1 -15.55 24.56 -18.32
C GLU A 1 -14.08 24.70 -17.87
N PRO A 2 -13.23 25.62 -18.34
CA PRO A 2 -11.84 25.74 -17.92
C PRO A 2 -11.71 26.00 -16.41
N TYR A 3 -12.53 26.89 -15.86
CA TYR A 3 -12.56 27.23 -14.42
C TYR A 3 -12.91 26.05 -13.54
N ARG A 4 -13.85 25.19 -13.98
CA ARG A 4 -14.26 23.99 -13.25
C ARG A 4 -13.14 22.96 -13.20
N ARG A 5 -12.43 22.76 -14.32
CA ARG A 5 -11.24 21.88 -14.39
C ARG A 5 -10.12 22.39 -13.50
N GLN A 6 -9.81 23.68 -13.56
CA GLN A 6 -8.79 24.31 -12.72
C GLN A 6 -9.11 24.15 -11.23
N ARG A 7 -10.36 24.35 -10.82
CA ARG A 7 -10.80 24.14 -9.43
C ARG A 7 -10.61 22.68 -8.99
N GLN A 8 -10.98 21.72 -9.83
CA GLN A 8 -10.77 20.30 -9.53
C GLN A 8 -9.29 19.93 -9.41
N MET A 9 -8.42 20.50 -10.25
CA MET A 9 -6.97 20.31 -10.13
C MET A 9 -6.45 20.88 -8.82
N CYS A 10 -6.83 22.10 -8.43
CA CYS A 10 -6.42 22.69 -7.15
C CYS A 10 -6.89 21.88 -5.94
N ILE A 11 -8.11 21.32 -5.97
CA ILE A 11 -8.61 20.46 -4.90
C ILE A 11 -7.77 19.18 -4.82
N ARG A 12 -7.46 18.59 -5.96
CA ARG A 12 -6.63 17.38 -6.04
C ARG A 12 -5.22 17.65 -5.48
N ASP A 13 -4.58 18.72 -5.89
CA ASP A 13 -3.23 19.05 -5.45
C ASP A 13 -3.18 19.31 -3.93
N ARG A 14 -4.18 20.02 -3.38
CA ARG A 14 -4.30 20.20 -1.93
C ARG A 14 -4.51 18.87 -1.19
N GLY A 15 -5.37 17.99 -1.69
CA GLY A 15 -5.59 16.67 -1.11
C GLY A 15 -4.33 15.82 -1.08
N VAL A 16 -3.55 15.82 -2.16
CA VAL A 16 -2.25 15.13 -2.23
C VAL A 16 -1.26 15.75 -1.22
N CYS A 17 -1.17 17.07 -1.12
CA CYS A 17 -0.30 17.73 -0.13
C CYS A 17 -0.68 17.35 1.30
N ILE A 18 -1.97 17.29 1.63
CA ILE A 18 -2.45 16.87 2.96
C ILE A 18 -2.04 15.42 3.24
N THR A 19 -2.23 14.51 2.26
CA THR A 19 -1.81 13.12 2.38
C THR A 19 -0.30 12.99 2.62
N LEU A 20 0.51 13.69 1.83
CA LEU A 20 1.97 13.71 1.98
C LEU A 20 2.40 14.25 3.35
N ALA A 21 1.75 15.32 3.84
CA ALA A 21 1.99 15.84 5.17
C ALA A 21 1.69 14.81 6.26
N GLY A 22 0.56 14.11 6.17
CA GLY A 22 0.20 13.03 7.10
C GLY A 22 1.23 11.90 7.12
N ILE A 23 1.65 11.44 5.94
CA ILE A 23 2.68 10.38 5.79
C ILE A 23 4.01 10.86 6.40
N ALA A 24 4.43 12.11 6.12
CA ALA A 24 5.67 12.67 6.66
C ALA A 24 5.64 12.74 8.19
N VAL A 25 4.52 13.15 8.78
CA VAL A 25 4.34 13.21 10.25
C VAL A 25 4.40 11.81 10.87
N ILE A 26 3.77 10.80 10.25
CA ILE A 26 3.86 9.41 10.73
C ILE A 26 5.29 8.87 10.57
N GLY A 27 5.96 9.17 9.47
CA GLY A 27 7.37 8.81 9.25
C GLY A 27 8.28 9.44 10.31
N TYR A 28 8.00 10.69 10.70
CA TYR A 28 8.71 11.36 11.79
C TYR A 28 8.45 10.67 13.15
N ALA A 29 7.20 10.28 13.45
CA ALA A 29 6.88 9.50 14.63
C ALA A 29 7.67 8.16 14.67
N GLY A 30 7.75 7.46 13.54
CA GLY A 30 8.57 6.25 13.40
C GLY A 30 10.07 6.51 13.65
N SER A 31 10.59 7.63 13.17
CA SER A 31 11.96 8.06 13.43
C SER A 31 12.21 8.37 14.92
N LEU A 32 11.27 9.04 15.59
CA LEU A 32 11.35 9.29 17.03
C LEU A 32 11.33 7.97 17.81
N ARG A 33 10.42 7.05 17.47
CA ARG A 33 10.37 5.71 18.08
C ARG A 33 11.69 4.97 17.92
N SER A 34 12.29 4.98 16.73
CA SER A 34 13.55 4.28 16.48
C SER A 34 14.72 4.82 17.30
N ARG A 35 14.67 6.09 17.75
CA ARG A 35 15.67 6.66 18.65
C ARG A 35 15.52 6.21 20.11
N LEU A 36 14.32 5.75 20.49
CA LEU A 36 14.03 5.24 21.84
C LEU A 36 14.41 3.77 22.00
N LEU A 37 14.60 3.05 20.88
CA LEU A 37 15.02 1.65 20.88
C LEU A 37 16.50 1.54 21.23
N SER A 38 16.85 0.55 22.05
CA SER A 38 18.25 0.18 22.30
C SER A 38 18.96 -0.24 21.01
N ASP A 39 20.30 -0.15 20.98
CA ASP A 39 21.05 -0.57 19.80
C ASP A 39 20.88 -2.06 19.47
N GLU A 40 20.63 -2.89 20.49
CA GLU A 40 20.34 -4.32 20.32
C GLU A 40 18.96 -4.55 19.68
N GLU A 41 17.94 -3.89 20.17
CA GLU A 41 16.59 -3.94 19.59
C GLU A 41 16.54 -3.38 18.17
N ARG A 42 17.30 -2.30 17.91
CA ARG A 42 17.43 -1.70 16.58
C ARG A 42 18.09 -2.66 15.60
N ARG A 43 19.17 -3.36 16.00
CA ARG A 43 19.86 -4.37 15.19
C ARG A 43 19.01 -5.63 14.99
N ALA A 44 18.22 -6.02 15.99
CA ALA A 44 17.29 -7.15 15.88
C ALA A 44 16.15 -6.85 14.89
N ALA A 45 15.67 -5.61 14.86
CA ALA A 45 14.60 -5.18 13.94
C ALA A 45 15.11 -5.00 12.50
N VAL A 46 16.34 -4.50 12.31
CA VAL A 46 16.94 -4.26 10.97
C VAL A 46 18.44 -4.55 11.03
N LYS A 47 18.88 -5.66 10.42
CA LYS A 47 20.29 -6.08 10.40
C LYS A 47 21.27 -5.04 9.84
N ASP A 48 20.81 -4.21 8.88
CA ASP A 48 21.59 -3.15 8.25
C ASP A 48 20.78 -1.86 8.19
N PHE A 49 20.75 -1.08 9.28
CA PHE A 49 20.07 0.20 9.30
C PHE A 49 20.91 1.27 8.58
N ALA A 50 20.68 1.42 7.28
CA ALA A 50 21.22 2.52 6.47
C ALA A 50 20.05 3.44 6.03
N LEU A 51 19.83 4.55 6.74
CA LEU A 51 18.71 5.47 6.48
C LEU A 51 18.68 5.94 5.03
N THR A 52 19.82 6.35 4.46
CA THR A 52 19.92 6.83 3.08
C THR A 52 19.56 5.74 2.08
N LYS A 53 20.10 4.53 2.26
CA LYS A 53 19.78 3.37 1.40
C LYS A 53 18.30 3.00 1.51
N GLY A 54 17.76 2.97 2.74
CA GLY A 54 16.34 2.70 2.98
C GLY A 54 15.42 3.74 2.31
N LEU A 55 15.78 5.02 2.37
CA LEU A 55 15.03 6.09 1.73
C LEU A 55 15.05 5.98 0.20
N LEU A 56 16.19 5.68 -0.41
CA LEU A 56 16.31 5.47 -1.86
C LEU A 56 15.47 4.28 -2.32
N VAL A 57 15.52 3.16 -1.58
CA VAL A 57 14.68 1.99 -1.88
C VAL A 57 13.20 2.30 -1.72
N ALA A 58 12.81 3.06 -0.70
CA ALA A 58 11.43 3.50 -0.50
C ALA A 58 10.94 4.41 -1.64
N LEU A 59 11.77 5.34 -2.12
CA LEU A 59 11.45 6.19 -3.28
C LEU A 59 11.27 5.35 -4.55
N LEU A 60 12.17 4.39 -4.80
CA LEU A 60 12.04 3.48 -5.93
C LEU A 60 10.76 2.64 -5.83
N ALA A 61 10.46 2.09 -4.65
CA ALA A 61 9.22 1.35 -4.41
C ALA A 61 7.97 2.22 -4.64
N GLY A 62 8.01 3.49 -4.23
CA GLY A 62 6.95 4.46 -4.50
C GLY A 62 6.75 4.73 -5.99
N ALA A 63 7.84 4.89 -6.75
CA ALA A 63 7.78 5.04 -8.21
C ALA A 63 7.19 3.79 -8.89
N MET A 64 7.58 2.59 -8.45
CA MET A 64 7.01 1.33 -8.95
C MET A 64 5.52 1.20 -8.60
N SER A 65 5.10 1.65 -7.41
CA SER A 65 3.69 1.70 -7.01
C SER A 65 2.87 2.64 -7.90
N ALA A 66 3.45 3.80 -8.30
CA ALA A 66 2.82 4.70 -9.26
C ALA A 66 2.67 4.04 -10.65
N CYS A 67 3.68 3.32 -11.13
CA CYS A 67 3.60 2.55 -12.37
C CYS A 67 2.49 1.48 -12.31
N PHE A 68 2.31 0.83 -11.18
CA PHE A 68 1.22 -0.12 -10.98
C PHE A 68 -0.15 0.56 -11.11
N SER A 69 -0.34 1.73 -10.50
CA SER A 69 -1.56 2.52 -10.62
C SER A 69 -1.83 2.93 -12.07
N LEU A 70 -0.81 3.39 -12.78
CA LEU A 70 -0.92 3.72 -14.22
C LEU A 70 -1.28 2.49 -15.05
N GLY A 71 -0.74 1.33 -14.72
CA GLY A 71 -1.11 0.06 -15.34
C GLY A 71 -2.59 -0.29 -15.16
N LEU A 72 -3.16 -0.04 -13.99
CA LEU A 72 -4.60 -0.22 -13.74
C LEU A 72 -5.44 0.76 -14.56
N GLU A 73 -5.02 2.04 -14.65
CA GLU A 73 -5.75 3.06 -15.42
C GLU A 73 -5.69 2.80 -16.95
N SER A 74 -4.58 2.27 -17.45
CA SER A 74 -4.43 1.94 -18.88
C SER A 74 -5.29 0.75 -19.33
N GLY A 75 -5.85 -0.01 -18.39
CA GLY A 75 -6.68 -1.19 -18.66
C GLY A 75 -8.13 -0.92 -19.07
N ALA A 76 -8.53 0.30 -19.39
CA ALA A 76 -9.90 0.66 -19.72
C ALA A 76 -10.50 -0.17 -20.88
N ALA A 77 -9.69 -0.47 -21.91
CA ALA A 77 -10.12 -1.31 -23.03
C ALA A 77 -10.44 -2.76 -22.59
N ILE A 78 -9.66 -3.31 -21.66
CA ILE A 78 -9.87 -4.64 -21.10
C ILE A 78 -11.13 -4.66 -20.23
N GLN A 79 -11.38 -3.61 -19.46
CA GLN A 79 -12.62 -3.48 -18.68
C GLN A 79 -13.85 -3.44 -19.59
N ALA A 80 -13.80 -2.65 -20.66
CA ALA A 80 -14.88 -2.57 -21.64
C ALA A 80 -15.13 -3.93 -22.32
N ALA A 81 -14.07 -4.64 -22.70
CA ALA A 81 -14.19 -5.99 -23.26
C ALA A 81 -14.79 -7.00 -22.27
N ALA A 82 -14.42 -6.91 -20.99
CA ALA A 82 -14.98 -7.76 -19.95
C ALA A 82 -16.49 -7.53 -19.76
N VAL A 83 -16.91 -6.26 -19.75
CA VAL A 83 -18.34 -5.91 -19.67
C VAL A 83 -19.10 -6.41 -20.92
N ALA A 84 -18.54 -6.23 -22.12
CA ALA A 84 -19.11 -6.76 -23.35
C ALA A 84 -19.22 -8.29 -23.36
N ALA A 85 -18.34 -8.99 -22.64
CA ALA A 85 -18.39 -10.43 -22.44
C ALA A 85 -19.36 -10.87 -21.32
N GLY A 86 -20.14 -9.95 -20.73
CA GLY A 86 -21.16 -10.25 -19.70
C GLY A 86 -20.66 -10.17 -18.25
N VAL A 87 -19.44 -9.70 -17.99
CA VAL A 87 -18.97 -9.43 -16.64
C VAL A 87 -19.69 -8.20 -16.09
N LYS A 88 -20.19 -8.29 -14.85
CA LYS A 88 -20.83 -7.15 -14.19
C LYS A 88 -19.80 -6.01 -14.02
N GLU A 89 -20.22 -4.76 -14.19
CA GLU A 89 -19.37 -3.56 -14.05
C GLU A 89 -18.59 -3.53 -12.73
N LEU A 90 -19.23 -4.02 -11.66
CA LEU A 90 -18.61 -4.16 -10.33
C LEU A 90 -17.30 -4.95 -10.34
N PHE A 91 -17.13 -5.88 -11.26
CA PHE A 91 -15.98 -6.78 -11.37
C PHE A 91 -15.14 -6.54 -12.63
N ALA A 92 -15.48 -5.53 -13.42
CA ALA A 92 -14.82 -5.25 -14.70
C ALA A 92 -13.31 -4.93 -14.57
N LEU A 93 -12.87 -4.45 -13.40
CA LEU A 93 -11.46 -4.17 -13.13
C LEU A 93 -10.62 -5.44 -12.86
N ASN A 94 -11.24 -6.55 -12.46
CA ASN A 94 -10.50 -7.76 -12.05
C ASN A 94 -9.58 -8.34 -13.13
N PRO A 95 -9.95 -8.44 -14.41
CA PRO A 95 -9.04 -8.90 -15.46
C PRO A 95 -7.79 -8.02 -15.60
N VAL A 96 -7.94 -6.70 -15.42
CA VAL A 96 -6.80 -5.76 -15.45
C VAL A 96 -5.89 -5.99 -14.25
N ILE A 97 -6.46 -6.13 -13.06
CA ILE A 97 -5.71 -6.42 -11.83
C ILE A 97 -4.91 -7.71 -12.02
N LEU A 98 -5.52 -8.76 -12.56
CA LEU A 98 -4.87 -10.04 -12.80
C LEU A 98 -3.65 -9.89 -13.71
N LEU A 99 -3.79 -9.16 -14.83
CA LEU A 99 -2.68 -8.96 -15.77
C LEU A 99 -1.54 -8.14 -15.17
N VAL A 100 -1.86 -7.06 -14.45
CA VAL A 100 -0.83 -6.20 -13.82
C VAL A 100 -0.13 -6.96 -12.68
N THR A 101 -0.86 -7.72 -11.88
CA THR A 101 -0.27 -8.54 -10.80
C THR A 101 0.54 -9.70 -11.32
N LEU A 102 0.18 -10.27 -12.49
CA LEU A 102 0.97 -11.33 -13.13
C LEU A 102 2.37 -10.84 -13.52
N GLY A 103 2.49 -9.59 -14.02
CA GLY A 103 3.79 -8.97 -14.28
C GLY A 103 4.62 -8.80 -12.99
N GLY A 104 4.00 -8.34 -11.91
CA GLY A 104 4.63 -8.26 -10.59
C GLY A 104 5.05 -9.63 -10.06
N PHE A 105 4.21 -10.65 -10.22
CA PHE A 105 4.52 -12.04 -9.86
C PHE A 105 5.74 -12.56 -10.62
N ALA A 106 5.79 -12.37 -11.95
CA ALA A 106 6.90 -12.83 -12.78
C ALA A 106 8.24 -12.21 -12.34
N THR A 107 8.25 -10.91 -12.05
CA THR A 107 9.43 -10.19 -11.56
C THR A 107 9.88 -10.70 -10.20
N ASN A 108 8.95 -10.86 -9.24
CA ASN A 108 9.26 -11.36 -7.91
C ASN A 108 9.72 -12.83 -7.96
N ALA A 109 9.08 -13.68 -8.77
CA ALA A 109 9.46 -15.07 -8.93
C ALA A 109 10.90 -15.18 -9.49
N ALA A 110 11.23 -14.41 -10.52
CA ALA A 110 12.59 -14.37 -11.08
C ALA A 110 13.62 -13.95 -10.02
N TYR A 111 13.33 -12.90 -9.24
CA TYR A 111 14.20 -12.45 -8.16
C TYR A 111 14.37 -13.50 -7.05
N CYS A 112 13.26 -14.12 -6.62
CA CYS A 112 13.31 -15.19 -5.61
C CYS A 112 14.13 -16.40 -6.09
N ILE A 113 13.94 -16.82 -7.35
CA ILE A 113 14.72 -17.89 -7.96
C ILE A 113 16.20 -17.52 -7.97
N PHE A 114 16.54 -16.30 -8.42
CA PHE A 114 17.92 -15.82 -8.40
C PHE A 114 18.53 -15.87 -6.99
N CYS A 115 17.82 -15.38 -5.97
CA CYS A 115 18.28 -15.40 -4.59
C CYS A 115 18.47 -16.84 -4.07
N ASN A 116 17.53 -17.74 -4.37
CA ASN A 116 17.62 -19.14 -3.95
C ASN A 116 18.82 -19.87 -4.58
N VAL A 117 19.07 -19.63 -5.86
CA VAL A 117 20.23 -20.20 -6.55
C VAL A 117 21.53 -19.63 -5.96
N LYS A 118 21.61 -18.31 -5.80
CA LYS A 118 22.79 -17.62 -5.25
C LYS A 118 23.12 -18.08 -3.83
N ASN A 119 22.13 -18.22 -2.98
CA ASN A 119 22.28 -18.57 -1.56
C ASN A 119 22.23 -20.10 -1.33
N ARG A 120 21.95 -20.90 -2.35
CA ARG A 120 21.78 -22.37 -2.29
C ARG A 120 20.67 -22.82 -1.31
N THR A 121 19.63 -22.00 -1.15
CA THR A 121 18.53 -22.20 -0.18
C THR A 121 17.32 -22.95 -0.79
N GLY A 122 17.40 -23.41 -2.04
CA GLY A 122 16.28 -24.12 -2.69
C GLY A 122 15.84 -25.41 -1.99
N ARG A 123 16.77 -26.07 -1.25
CA ARG A 123 16.44 -27.28 -0.47
C ARG A 123 15.68 -26.97 0.82
N ASP A 124 15.80 -25.77 1.35
CA ASP A 124 15.20 -25.38 2.63
C ASP A 124 13.67 -25.44 2.59
N TYR A 125 13.09 -25.26 1.40
CA TYR A 125 11.63 -25.41 1.20
C TYR A 125 11.11 -26.81 1.44
N PHE A 126 11.96 -27.83 1.33
CA PHE A 126 11.58 -29.26 1.42
C PHE A 126 12.23 -29.96 2.63
N SER A 127 13.18 -29.31 3.31
CA SER A 127 13.91 -29.88 4.44
C SER A 127 13.29 -29.62 5.81
N VAL A 128 12.17 -28.85 5.84
CA VAL A 128 11.46 -28.52 7.08
C VAL A 128 10.43 -29.58 7.44
N PRO A 129 10.11 -29.76 8.74
CA PRO A 129 9.02 -30.65 9.18
C PRO A 129 7.69 -30.32 8.48
N ALA A 130 6.90 -31.35 8.17
CA ALA A 130 5.62 -31.19 7.45
C ALA A 130 4.68 -30.17 8.08
N GLY A 131 4.60 -30.09 9.42
CA GLY A 131 3.79 -29.11 10.12
C GLY A 131 4.23 -27.66 9.88
N VAL A 132 5.54 -27.42 9.84
CA VAL A 132 6.09 -26.08 9.54
C VAL A 132 5.82 -25.73 8.07
N TRP A 133 5.97 -26.69 7.16
CA TRP A 133 5.69 -26.48 5.74
C TRP A 133 4.22 -26.10 5.51
N VAL A 134 3.28 -26.88 6.09
CA VAL A 134 1.83 -26.61 5.98
C VAL A 134 1.49 -25.22 6.53
N ASN A 135 1.99 -24.87 7.71
CA ASN A 135 1.74 -23.56 8.30
C ASN A 135 2.26 -22.43 7.39
N ASN A 136 3.49 -22.56 6.87
CA ASN A 136 4.06 -21.54 5.98
C ASN A 136 3.21 -21.37 4.71
N VAL A 137 2.78 -22.47 4.08
CA VAL A 137 1.92 -22.40 2.88
C VAL A 137 0.57 -21.75 3.20
N LEU A 138 -0.07 -22.13 4.31
CA LEU A 138 -1.36 -21.56 4.73
C LEU A 138 -1.24 -20.05 5.01
N PHE A 139 -0.22 -19.62 5.76
CA PHE A 139 -0.03 -18.21 6.05
C PHE A 139 0.34 -17.41 4.81
N CYS A 140 1.17 -17.94 3.92
CA CYS A 140 1.48 -17.29 2.64
C CYS A 140 0.23 -17.17 1.74
N ALA A 141 -0.59 -18.22 1.68
CA ALA A 141 -1.84 -18.20 0.93
C ALA A 141 -2.82 -17.16 1.51
N LEU A 142 -2.98 -17.15 2.85
CA LEU A 142 -3.82 -16.17 3.54
C LEU A 142 -3.33 -14.75 3.29
N ALA A 143 -2.02 -14.51 3.40
CA ALA A 143 -1.43 -13.19 3.12
C ALA A 143 -1.68 -12.76 1.67
N GLY A 144 -1.58 -13.68 0.70
CA GLY A 144 -1.87 -13.42 -0.70
C GLY A 144 -3.34 -13.05 -0.93
N VAL A 145 -4.27 -13.78 -0.33
CA VAL A 145 -5.72 -13.48 -0.40
C VAL A 145 -6.03 -12.12 0.21
N LEU A 146 -5.49 -11.82 1.40
CA LEU A 146 -5.68 -10.51 2.04
C LEU A 146 -5.08 -9.38 1.22
N TRP A 147 -3.89 -9.58 0.65
CA TRP A 147 -3.25 -8.59 -0.21
C TRP A 147 -4.05 -8.32 -1.49
N TYR A 148 -4.56 -9.38 -2.14
CA TYR A 148 -5.37 -9.22 -3.35
C TYR A 148 -6.73 -8.59 -3.06
N SER A 149 -7.34 -8.88 -1.91
CA SER A 149 -8.68 -8.39 -1.55
C SER A 149 -8.76 -6.86 -1.51
N GLN A 150 -7.66 -6.14 -1.19
CA GLN A 150 -7.65 -4.68 -1.24
C GLN A 150 -7.86 -4.13 -2.66
N PHE A 151 -7.32 -4.79 -3.69
CA PHE A 151 -7.50 -4.36 -5.08
C PHE A 151 -8.87 -4.74 -5.61
N PHE A 152 -9.39 -5.89 -5.18
CA PHE A 152 -10.76 -6.28 -5.43
C PHE A 152 -11.74 -5.24 -4.85
N GLY A 153 -11.53 -4.84 -3.60
CA GLY A 153 -12.29 -3.77 -2.95
C GLY A 153 -12.13 -2.41 -3.65
N LEU A 154 -10.93 -2.08 -4.14
CA LEU A 154 -10.69 -0.88 -4.93
C LEU A 154 -11.52 -0.87 -6.22
N GLY A 155 -11.56 -2.01 -6.93
CA GLY A 155 -12.35 -2.17 -8.15
C GLY A 155 -13.84 -1.95 -7.90
N MET A 156 -14.37 -2.58 -6.86
CA MET A 156 -15.76 -2.38 -6.44
C MET A 156 -16.02 -0.92 -6.04
N GLY A 157 -15.12 -0.31 -5.25
CA GLY A 157 -15.25 1.10 -4.84
C GLY A 157 -15.27 2.04 -6.04
N LYS A 158 -14.41 1.82 -7.04
CA LYS A 158 -14.39 2.62 -8.27
C LYS A 158 -15.73 2.55 -9.02
N SER A 159 -16.39 1.40 -9.09
CA SER A 159 -17.67 1.26 -9.76
C SER A 159 -18.80 2.02 -9.04
N PHE A 160 -18.80 2.09 -7.71
CA PHE A 160 -19.75 2.90 -6.94
C PHE A 160 -19.52 4.40 -7.10
N PHE A 161 -18.29 4.84 -7.39
CA PHE A 161 -17.95 6.24 -7.59
C PHE A 161 -17.86 6.65 -9.06
N ALA A 162 -18.40 5.84 -9.98
CA ALA A 162 -18.34 6.10 -11.42
C ALA A 162 -18.85 7.50 -11.79
N GLU A 163 -19.89 8.00 -11.13
CA GLU A 163 -20.47 9.34 -11.33
C GLU A 163 -19.75 10.47 -10.57
N ALA A 164 -18.73 10.14 -9.77
CA ALA A 164 -18.00 11.09 -8.96
C ALA A 164 -16.50 11.18 -9.40
N PRO A 165 -16.19 11.92 -10.47
CA PRO A 165 -14.86 11.95 -11.08
C PRO A 165 -13.76 12.39 -10.12
N LEU A 166 -14.06 13.23 -9.15
CA LEU A 166 -13.13 13.64 -8.11
C LEU A 166 -12.76 12.45 -7.21
N MET A 167 -13.73 11.66 -6.78
CA MET A 167 -13.50 10.48 -5.95
C MET A 167 -12.72 9.39 -6.70
N LEU A 168 -12.99 9.19 -7.99
CA LEU A 168 -12.22 8.30 -8.83
C LEU A 168 -10.75 8.73 -8.91
N ALA A 169 -10.48 10.03 -9.11
CA ALA A 169 -9.11 10.56 -9.14
C ALA A 169 -8.36 10.39 -7.82
N PHE A 170 -9.07 10.37 -6.68
CA PHE A 170 -8.48 10.14 -5.35
C PHE A 170 -8.45 8.68 -4.91
N SER A 171 -9.09 7.76 -5.63
CA SER A 171 -9.27 6.36 -5.19
C SER A 171 -7.97 5.68 -4.79
N TRP A 172 -6.89 5.89 -5.54
CA TRP A 172 -5.56 5.35 -5.21
C TRP A 172 -4.96 5.98 -3.94
N SER A 173 -5.04 7.31 -3.81
CA SER A 173 -4.55 8.01 -2.62
C SER A 173 -5.32 7.60 -1.37
N ILE A 174 -6.63 7.41 -1.47
CA ILE A 174 -7.48 6.92 -0.38
C ILE A 174 -7.04 5.52 0.02
N LEU A 175 -6.86 4.60 -0.94
CA LEU A 175 -6.39 3.24 -0.67
C LEU A 175 -5.04 3.24 0.06
N MET A 176 -4.07 4.03 -0.40
CA MET A 176 -2.75 4.12 0.22
C MET A 176 -2.81 4.75 1.62
N SER A 177 -3.62 5.78 1.81
CA SER A 177 -3.83 6.40 3.13
C SER A 177 -4.45 5.43 4.12
N LEU A 178 -5.44 4.65 3.70
CA LEU A 178 -6.07 3.61 4.52
C LEU A 178 -5.07 2.48 4.86
N ASN A 179 -4.24 2.07 3.93
CA ASN A 179 -3.19 1.08 4.21
C ASN A 179 -2.24 1.57 5.32
N VAL A 180 -1.78 2.82 5.25
CA VAL A 180 -0.93 3.40 6.30
C VAL A 180 -1.68 3.51 7.62
N LEU A 181 -2.94 3.95 7.60
CA LEU A 181 -3.78 4.08 8.79
C LEU A 181 -3.95 2.72 9.48
N PHE A 182 -4.44 1.71 8.76
CA PHE A 182 -4.69 0.38 9.32
C PHE A 182 -3.41 -0.32 9.76
N SER A 183 -2.31 -0.18 9.03
CA SER A 183 -1.00 -0.71 9.42
C SER A 183 -0.58 -0.15 10.79
N ASN A 184 -0.71 1.16 11.00
CA ASN A 184 -0.37 1.76 12.30
C ASN A 184 -1.36 1.37 13.41
N LEU A 185 -2.66 1.24 13.10
CA LEU A 185 -3.65 0.74 14.06
C LEU A 185 -3.32 -0.68 14.52
N TRP A 186 -2.97 -1.58 13.58
CA TRP A 186 -2.51 -2.92 13.92
C TRP A 186 -1.23 -2.88 14.76
N GLY A 187 -0.27 -2.04 14.42
CA GLY A 187 0.94 -1.85 15.23
C GLY A 187 0.63 -1.40 16.67
N ILE A 188 -0.37 -0.52 16.85
CA ILE A 188 -0.85 -0.11 18.18
C ILE A 188 -1.50 -1.30 18.92
N LEU A 189 -2.39 -2.05 18.27
CA LEU A 189 -3.06 -3.22 18.83
C LEU A 189 -2.07 -4.33 19.21
N LEU A 190 -1.05 -4.56 18.41
CA LEU A 190 0.01 -5.53 18.66
C LEU A 190 1.07 -5.01 19.65
N HIS A 191 0.82 -3.87 20.29
CA HIS A 191 1.72 -3.26 21.27
C HIS A 191 3.11 -2.88 20.73
N GLU A 192 3.27 -2.71 19.42
CA GLU A 192 4.54 -2.27 18.82
C GLU A 192 4.95 -0.85 19.27
N TRP A 193 3.97 -0.03 19.67
CA TRP A 193 4.16 1.33 20.18
C TRP A 193 4.25 1.38 21.71
N ARG A 194 4.49 0.24 22.36
CA ARG A 194 4.64 0.17 23.81
C ARG A 194 5.95 0.83 24.24
N GLY A 195 5.91 1.63 25.30
CA GLY A 195 7.12 2.28 25.84
C GLY A 195 7.54 3.59 25.12
N VAL A 196 6.79 4.05 24.10
CA VAL A 196 7.06 5.36 23.50
C VAL A 196 6.64 6.49 24.45
N ASP A 197 7.37 7.60 24.39
CA ASP A 197 7.04 8.81 25.12
C ASP A 197 5.75 9.47 24.60
N ARG A 198 5.14 10.33 25.43
CA ARG A 198 3.90 11.03 25.08
C ARG A 198 4.04 11.88 23.83
N ARG A 199 5.23 12.43 23.58
CA ARG A 199 5.50 13.26 22.40
C ARG A 199 5.41 12.43 21.12
N THR A 200 6.08 11.28 21.09
CA THR A 200 6.04 10.35 19.95
C THR A 200 4.63 9.84 19.68
N ALA A 201 3.88 9.48 20.75
CA ALA A 201 2.49 9.09 20.62
C ALA A 201 1.60 10.21 20.05
N ALA A 202 1.77 11.45 20.53
CA ALA A 202 1.03 12.60 20.02
C ALA A 202 1.33 12.89 18.54
N VAL A 203 2.58 12.77 18.11
CA VAL A 203 2.97 12.95 16.70
C VAL A 203 2.34 11.85 15.84
N LEU A 204 2.33 10.60 16.28
CA LEU A 204 1.66 9.50 15.58
C LEU A 204 0.17 9.78 15.40
N VAL A 205 -0.54 10.10 16.49
CA VAL A 205 -1.98 10.39 16.46
C VAL A 205 -2.28 11.57 15.53
N THR A 206 -1.48 12.63 15.59
CA THR A 206 -1.63 13.78 14.70
C THR A 206 -1.49 13.37 13.23
N GLY A 207 -0.48 12.56 12.89
CA GLY A 207 -0.31 12.05 11.52
C GLY A 207 -1.49 11.19 11.06
N LEU A 208 -2.01 10.32 11.92
CA LEU A 208 -3.19 9.50 11.63
C LEU A 208 -4.44 10.37 11.40
N LEU A 209 -4.65 11.40 12.21
CA LEU A 209 -5.77 12.34 12.04
C LEU A 209 -5.66 13.12 10.71
N ILE A 210 -4.46 13.54 10.32
CA ILE A 210 -4.23 14.20 9.01
C ILE A 210 -4.55 13.24 7.88
N LEU A 211 -4.18 11.95 7.97
CA LEU A 211 -4.53 10.96 6.96
C LEU A 211 -6.03 10.72 6.87
N ILE A 212 -6.73 10.59 8.00
CA ILE A 212 -8.19 10.47 8.03
C ILE A 212 -8.82 11.69 7.35
N PHE A 213 -8.38 12.89 7.70
CA PHE A 213 -8.86 14.12 7.07
C PHE A 213 -8.60 14.12 5.56
N SER A 214 -7.45 13.66 5.10
CA SER A 214 -7.12 13.59 3.67
C SER A 214 -8.07 12.69 2.87
N THR A 215 -8.57 11.61 3.48
CA THR A 215 -9.52 10.69 2.81
C THR A 215 -10.92 11.28 2.69
N VAL A 216 -11.31 12.14 3.64
CA VAL A 216 -12.64 12.79 3.67
C VAL A 216 -12.63 14.13 2.92
N TYR A 217 -11.47 14.77 2.80
CA TYR A 217 -11.30 16.10 2.19
C TYR A 217 -11.97 16.25 0.81
N PRO A 218 -11.86 15.28 -0.15
CA PRO A 218 -12.51 15.40 -1.45
C PRO A 218 -14.04 15.47 -1.38
N GLN A 219 -14.64 14.96 -0.31
CA GLN A 219 -16.10 15.01 -0.10
C GLN A 219 -16.57 16.33 0.50
N LEU A 220 -15.68 17.00 1.30
CA LEU A 220 -16.00 18.25 1.97
C LEU A 220 -15.93 19.47 1.05
N VAL A 221 -15.19 19.38 -0.07
CA VAL A 221 -14.90 20.51 -0.98
C VAL A 221 -15.65 20.33 -2.30
N LYS A 222 -16.88 19.88 -2.25
CA LYS A 222 -17.81 19.80 -3.41
C LYS A 222 -18.17 21.15 -3.98
#